data_6f0896c4f5cfe74b6a032fb4b6dd6b67
#
_entry.id   6f0896c4f5cfe74b6a032fb4b6dd6b67
#
_cell.length_a   1.000
_cell.length_b   1.000
_cell.length_c   1.000
_cell.angle_alpha   90.00
_cell.angle_beta   90.00
_cell.angle_gamma   90.00
#
_symmetry.space_group_name_H-M   'P 1'
#
loop_
_entity.id
_entity.type
_entity.pdbx_description
1 polymer ?
#
loop_
_entity_poly.entity_id
_entity_poly.type
_entity_poly.pdbx_seq_one_letter_code
_entity_poly.pdbx_strand_id
1 'polypeptide(L)'
;GRLTTSGRPMIANDPHLAIQMPSIWYQIGLHCKPKNDACPYDVAGFSMAGVPAVIIGHNDKIAWGFTNLGPDVMDLYIEKVNPENPNQYEVNGKWVDFEIRKETIKVAGGDPIEMDVRISRHGPVISEVFGVLKNEGDPEDEKFIPFKDNVGIELPAQYAIALKWTAFTPSSSFVAPWMVNTAQNFEQFREATRTARVP
;
A
#
# COMPACT_ATOMS: atom_id res chain seq x y z
N GLY A 1 17.59 29.62 0.47
CA GLY A 1 18.01 30.72 1.11
C GLY A 1 18.20 32.05 0.46
N ARG A 2 18.79 32.17 -0.75
CA ARG A 2 19.14 33.50 -1.34
C ARG A 2 17.93 34.42 -1.55
N LEU A 3 16.74 33.86 -1.71
CA LEU A 3 15.51 34.61 -1.96
C LEU A 3 14.71 34.90 -0.69
N THR A 4 15.16 34.47 0.47
CA THR A 4 14.49 34.71 1.74
C THR A 4 15.15 35.82 2.51
N THR A 5 14.38 36.66 3.19
CA THR A 5 14.93 37.75 4.03
C THR A 5 15.80 37.25 5.17
N SER A 6 15.57 36.04 5.67
CA SER A 6 16.37 35.41 6.72
C SER A 6 17.65 34.74 6.21
N GLY A 7 17.85 34.62 4.88
CA GLY A 7 18.96 33.88 4.28
C GLY A 7 18.84 32.35 4.44
N ARG A 8 17.77 31.84 5.10
CA ARG A 8 17.57 30.43 5.38
C ARG A 8 16.63 29.79 4.34
N PRO A 9 16.77 28.49 4.05
CA PRO A 9 15.83 27.80 3.19
C PRO A 9 14.44 27.73 3.84
N MET A 10 13.41 27.67 3.00
CA MET A 10 12.02 27.40 3.40
C MET A 10 11.50 26.26 2.57
N ILE A 11 10.65 25.43 3.18
CA ILE A 11 9.88 24.37 2.54
C ILE A 11 8.40 24.59 2.85
N ALA A 12 7.56 24.36 1.86
CA ALA A 12 6.11 24.25 2.02
C ALA A 12 5.66 22.92 1.45
N ASN A 13 4.76 22.25 2.14
CA ASN A 13 4.18 20.99 1.69
C ASN A 13 2.68 21.01 1.98
N ASP A 14 1.90 20.71 0.96
CA ASP A 14 0.44 20.73 1.00
C ASP A 14 -0.07 19.39 0.43
N PRO A 15 -0.12 18.32 1.25
CA PRO A 15 -0.58 17.00 0.82
C PRO A 15 -2.10 17.01 0.64
N HIS A 16 -2.54 16.90 -0.61
CA HIS A 16 -3.95 16.89 -0.98
C HIS A 16 -4.58 15.53 -0.69
N LEU A 17 -5.14 15.37 0.51
CA LEU A 17 -5.90 14.21 0.96
C LEU A 17 -7.34 14.61 1.26
N ALA A 18 -8.24 13.61 1.35
CA ALA A 18 -9.63 13.86 1.68
C ALA A 18 -9.77 14.53 3.06
N ILE A 19 -10.67 15.52 3.15
CA ILE A 19 -11.03 16.16 4.42
C ILE A 19 -11.98 15.22 5.17
N GLN A 20 -11.59 14.78 6.34
CA GLN A 20 -12.36 13.87 7.18
C GLN A 20 -12.19 14.16 8.67
N MET A 21 -13.10 13.61 9.47
CA MET A 21 -13.05 13.67 10.92
C MET A 21 -13.09 12.23 11.49
N PRO A 22 -12.08 11.78 12.26
CA PRO A 22 -10.85 12.50 12.63
C PRO A 22 -9.95 12.77 11.43
N SER A 23 -9.11 13.82 11.52
CA SER A 23 -8.14 14.15 10.46
C SER A 23 -7.14 13.03 10.24
N ILE A 24 -6.70 12.84 8.99
CA ILE A 24 -5.60 11.91 8.64
C ILE A 24 -4.31 12.36 9.31
N TRP A 25 -4.06 13.68 9.32
CA TRP A 25 -2.84 14.27 9.87
C TRP A 25 -3.04 14.77 11.30
N TYR A 26 -2.06 14.52 12.16
CA TYR A 26 -1.95 15.16 13.46
C TYR A 26 -0.51 15.64 13.69
N GLN A 27 -0.39 16.75 14.42
CA GLN A 27 0.90 17.32 14.77
C GLN A 27 1.57 16.52 15.87
N ILE A 28 2.88 16.28 15.74
CA ILE A 28 3.68 15.51 16.69
C ILE A 28 5.08 16.08 16.81
N GLY A 29 5.64 16.01 18.02
CA GLY A 29 7.08 16.26 18.30
C GLY A 29 7.66 15.10 19.08
N LEU A 30 8.82 14.62 18.66
CA LEU A 30 9.58 13.53 19.30
C LEU A 30 10.95 14.08 19.71
N HIS A 31 11.13 14.30 21.00
CA HIS A 31 12.31 14.96 21.55
C HIS A 31 12.95 14.13 22.66
N CYS A 32 14.17 13.64 22.42
CA CYS A 32 14.95 12.95 23.44
C CYS A 32 15.60 13.93 24.42
N LYS A 33 15.55 13.62 25.71
CA LYS A 33 16.18 14.42 26.77
C LYS A 33 16.96 13.51 27.72
N PRO A 34 18.30 13.47 27.65
CA PRO A 34 19.16 14.13 26.65
C PRO A 34 19.09 13.44 25.28
N LYS A 35 19.30 14.20 24.21
CA LYS A 35 19.57 13.65 22.88
C LYS A 35 20.96 13.03 22.87
N ASN A 36 21.06 11.75 22.49
CA ASN A 36 22.31 10.98 22.40
C ASN A 36 22.16 9.84 21.39
N ASP A 37 23.20 9.02 21.23
CA ASP A 37 23.21 7.91 20.26
C ASP A 37 22.13 6.85 20.52
N ALA A 38 21.75 6.63 21.78
CA ALA A 38 20.67 5.69 22.12
C ALA A 38 19.27 6.28 21.89
N CYS A 39 19.15 7.61 21.87
CA CYS A 39 17.92 8.34 21.60
C CYS A 39 18.23 9.59 20.77
N PRO A 40 18.32 9.46 19.42
CA PRO A 40 18.80 10.55 18.56
C PRO A 40 17.69 11.50 18.08
N TYR A 41 16.45 11.34 18.53
CA TYR A 41 15.30 12.06 17.99
C TYR A 41 15.22 13.49 18.52
N ASP A 42 15.08 14.43 17.60
CA ASP A 42 14.72 15.82 17.84
C ASP A 42 14.00 16.34 16.59
N VAL A 43 12.74 15.93 16.45
CA VAL A 43 11.97 16.05 15.21
C VAL A 43 10.54 16.51 15.52
N ALA A 44 9.99 17.35 14.65
CA ALA A 44 8.64 17.85 14.75
C ALA A 44 7.98 17.94 13.36
N GLY A 45 6.67 17.80 13.32
CA GLY A 45 5.88 17.88 12.10
C GLY A 45 4.54 17.18 12.21
N PHE A 46 4.17 16.47 11.15
CA PHE A 46 2.90 15.76 11.05
C PHE A 46 3.10 14.27 10.82
N SER A 47 2.22 13.49 11.43
CA SER A 47 2.17 12.05 11.31
C SER A 47 0.75 11.57 11.02
N MET A 48 0.60 10.28 10.81
CA MET A 48 -0.67 9.58 10.65
C MET A 48 -0.89 8.64 11.84
N ALA A 49 -2.16 8.34 12.15
CA ALA A 49 -2.51 7.39 13.21
C ALA A 49 -1.82 6.03 12.98
N GLY A 50 -1.18 5.50 14.02
CA GLY A 50 -0.46 4.23 13.97
C GLY A 50 0.98 4.30 13.45
N VAL A 51 1.47 5.47 13.00
CA VAL A 51 2.86 5.64 12.55
C VAL A 51 3.66 6.39 13.64
N PRO A 52 4.57 5.72 14.35
CA PRO A 52 5.35 6.34 15.43
C PRO A 52 6.60 7.09 14.88
N ALA A 53 6.40 7.94 13.87
CA ALA A 53 7.43 8.72 13.22
C ALA A 53 6.84 10.01 12.64
N VAL A 54 7.65 11.03 12.39
CA VAL A 54 7.24 12.23 11.67
C VAL A 54 7.33 11.95 10.17
N ILE A 55 6.19 12.02 9.49
CA ILE A 55 6.08 11.76 8.05
C ILE A 55 6.43 13.01 7.24
N ILE A 56 5.91 14.17 7.64
CA ILE A 56 6.20 15.47 7.03
C ILE A 56 6.70 16.39 8.12
N GLY A 57 7.89 16.94 7.98
CA GLY A 57 8.41 17.80 9.03
C GLY A 57 9.90 18.16 8.90
N HIS A 58 10.51 18.33 10.03
CA HIS A 58 11.93 18.71 10.12
C HIS A 58 12.58 18.18 11.40
N ASN A 59 13.87 18.06 11.36
CA ASN A 59 14.73 17.99 12.54
C ASN A 59 15.62 19.26 12.61
N ASP A 60 16.69 19.22 13.40
CA ASP A 60 17.60 20.36 13.57
C ASP A 60 18.50 20.62 12.36
N LYS A 61 18.54 19.75 11.36
CA LYS A 61 19.43 19.81 10.19
C LYS A 61 18.71 19.88 8.86
N ILE A 62 17.64 19.13 8.69
CA ILE A 62 16.91 19.00 7.43
C ILE A 62 15.41 19.17 7.64
N ALA A 63 14.71 19.53 6.56
CA ALA A 63 13.26 19.48 6.47
C ALA A 63 12.86 18.68 5.23
N TRP A 64 11.72 18.00 5.30
CA TRP A 64 11.22 17.15 4.22
C TRP A 64 9.72 17.27 4.08
N GLY A 65 9.26 16.95 2.88
CA GLY A 65 7.85 16.87 2.53
C GLY A 65 7.57 15.65 1.67
N PHE A 66 6.31 15.35 1.46
CA PHE A 66 5.83 14.26 0.61
C PHE A 66 4.96 14.79 -0.52
N THR A 67 5.02 14.10 -1.64
CA THR A 67 4.10 14.30 -2.74
C THR A 67 3.71 12.94 -3.32
N ASN A 68 2.53 12.87 -3.94
CA ASN A 68 2.10 11.66 -4.65
C ASN A 68 2.93 11.51 -5.93
N LEU A 69 3.57 10.37 -6.07
CA LEU A 69 4.31 10.02 -7.29
C LEU A 69 3.45 9.17 -8.24
N GLY A 70 2.54 8.35 -7.70
CA GLY A 70 1.72 7.42 -8.47
C GLY A 70 2.53 6.34 -9.21
N PRO A 71 3.51 5.69 -8.56
CA PRO A 71 4.27 4.63 -9.22
C PRO A 71 3.36 3.43 -9.49
N ASP A 72 3.64 2.76 -10.60
CA ASP A 72 2.97 1.52 -10.96
C ASP A 72 3.55 0.36 -10.12
N VAL A 73 2.88 0.06 -9.02
CA VAL A 73 3.31 -0.93 -8.02
C VAL A 73 2.32 -2.06 -7.84
N MET A 74 1.17 -1.98 -8.52
CA MET A 74 0.06 -2.92 -8.36
C MET A 74 -0.62 -3.18 -9.69
N ASP A 75 -0.74 -4.45 -10.07
CA ASP A 75 -1.37 -4.92 -11.30
C ASP A 75 -2.41 -6.01 -11.03
N LEU A 76 -3.40 -6.10 -11.90
CA LEU A 76 -4.37 -7.18 -11.96
C LEU A 76 -4.07 -8.10 -13.13
N TYR A 77 -3.92 -9.38 -12.85
CA TYR A 77 -3.66 -10.42 -13.83
C TYR A 77 -4.86 -11.33 -14.01
N ILE A 78 -5.31 -11.51 -15.25
CA ILE A 78 -6.37 -12.45 -15.60
C ILE A 78 -5.73 -13.83 -15.78
N GLU A 79 -6.08 -14.75 -14.90
CA GLU A 79 -5.65 -16.14 -14.96
C GLU A 79 -6.75 -16.98 -15.60
N LYS A 80 -6.41 -17.73 -16.64
CA LYS A 80 -7.33 -18.69 -17.23
C LYS A 80 -7.38 -19.95 -16.37
N VAL A 81 -8.54 -20.26 -15.83
CA VAL A 81 -8.75 -21.40 -14.94
C VAL A 81 -9.06 -22.64 -15.77
N ASN A 82 -8.55 -23.80 -15.33
CA ASN A 82 -8.83 -25.09 -15.96
C ASN A 82 -10.33 -25.45 -15.78
N PRO A 83 -11.10 -25.63 -16.87
CA PRO A 83 -12.51 -25.97 -16.79
C PRO A 83 -12.80 -27.32 -16.11
N GLU A 84 -11.84 -28.25 -16.13
CA GLU A 84 -11.98 -29.57 -15.52
C GLU A 84 -11.47 -29.61 -14.06
N ASN A 85 -10.64 -28.64 -13.67
CA ASN A 85 -10.10 -28.53 -12.32
C ASN A 85 -9.94 -27.06 -11.88
N PRO A 86 -10.85 -26.51 -11.06
CA PRO A 86 -10.83 -25.10 -10.66
C PRO A 86 -9.61 -24.72 -9.80
N ASN A 87 -8.83 -25.70 -9.33
CA ASN A 87 -7.60 -25.46 -8.59
C ASN A 87 -6.36 -25.35 -9.48
N GLN A 88 -6.54 -25.27 -10.80
CA GLN A 88 -5.47 -25.11 -11.79
C GLN A 88 -5.69 -23.88 -12.68
N TYR A 89 -4.59 -23.26 -13.09
CA TYR A 89 -4.59 -22.16 -14.06
C TYR A 89 -3.52 -22.38 -15.14
N GLU A 90 -3.69 -21.72 -16.28
CA GLU A 90 -2.79 -21.88 -17.42
C GLU A 90 -1.51 -21.06 -17.25
N VAL A 91 -0.36 -21.73 -17.43
CA VAL A 91 0.96 -21.09 -17.51
C VAL A 91 1.68 -21.63 -18.74
N ASN A 92 1.91 -20.78 -19.75
CA ASN A 92 2.61 -21.16 -20.98
C ASN A 92 2.01 -22.42 -21.66
N GLY A 93 0.68 -22.50 -21.73
CA GLY A 93 -0.04 -23.61 -22.33
C GLY A 93 -0.11 -24.90 -21.49
N LYS A 94 0.25 -24.83 -20.20
CA LYS A 94 0.19 -25.94 -19.26
C LYS A 94 -0.65 -25.60 -18.06
N TRP A 95 -1.40 -26.57 -17.56
CA TRP A 95 -2.14 -26.44 -16.31
C TRP A 95 -1.19 -26.61 -15.12
N VAL A 96 -1.23 -25.64 -14.22
CA VAL A 96 -0.43 -25.57 -12.98
C VAL A 96 -1.37 -25.36 -11.81
N ASP A 97 -1.13 -26.04 -10.70
CA ASP A 97 -1.94 -25.90 -9.50
C ASP A 97 -1.77 -24.50 -8.88
N PHE A 98 -2.88 -23.91 -8.38
CA PHE A 98 -2.81 -22.80 -7.45
C PHE A 98 -2.21 -23.28 -6.13
N GLU A 99 -1.42 -22.44 -5.48
CA GLU A 99 -1.15 -22.59 -4.05
C GLU A 99 -2.43 -22.28 -3.28
N ILE A 100 -2.83 -23.15 -2.37
CA ILE A 100 -4.00 -22.96 -1.51
C ILE A 100 -3.54 -22.64 -0.09
N ARG A 101 -3.85 -21.44 0.39
CA ARG A 101 -3.62 -21.03 1.77
C ARG A 101 -4.93 -20.93 2.51
N LYS A 102 -5.03 -21.71 3.60
CA LYS A 102 -6.20 -21.67 4.48
C LYS A 102 -6.08 -20.52 5.47
N GLU A 103 -7.09 -19.68 5.51
CA GLU A 103 -7.18 -18.55 6.43
C GLU A 103 -8.42 -18.71 7.32
N THR A 104 -8.26 -18.36 8.60
CA THR A 104 -9.34 -18.40 9.58
C THR A 104 -9.61 -16.99 10.08
N ILE A 105 -10.78 -16.45 9.81
CA ILE A 105 -11.22 -15.14 10.29
C ILE A 105 -12.00 -15.33 11.59
N LYS A 106 -11.46 -14.85 12.70
CA LYS A 106 -12.15 -14.88 13.99
C LYS A 106 -13.19 -13.76 14.05
N VAL A 107 -14.45 -14.13 14.26
CA VAL A 107 -15.56 -13.20 14.36
C VAL A 107 -15.93 -12.98 15.83
N ALA A 108 -15.95 -11.71 16.29
CA ALA A 108 -16.35 -11.40 17.66
C ALA A 108 -17.84 -11.75 17.89
N GLY A 109 -18.10 -12.68 18.83
CA GLY A 109 -19.46 -13.14 19.14
C GLY A 109 -20.10 -14.06 18.11
N GLY A 110 -19.34 -14.60 17.15
CA GLY A 110 -19.79 -15.54 16.14
C GLY A 110 -18.79 -16.67 15.89
N ASP A 111 -19.18 -17.61 15.03
CA ASP A 111 -18.30 -18.68 14.59
C ASP A 111 -17.19 -18.14 13.67
N PRO A 112 -15.99 -18.73 13.68
CA PRO A 112 -14.92 -18.36 12.77
C PRO A 112 -15.31 -18.70 11.32
N ILE A 113 -14.85 -17.85 10.37
CA ILE A 113 -15.01 -18.08 8.94
C ILE A 113 -13.72 -18.70 8.42
N GLU A 114 -13.83 -19.89 7.84
CA GLU A 114 -12.73 -20.53 7.12
C GLU A 114 -12.82 -20.18 5.64
N MET A 115 -11.67 -19.81 5.05
CA MET A 115 -11.61 -19.54 3.62
C MET A 115 -10.30 -20.07 3.01
N ASP A 116 -10.39 -20.57 1.79
CA ASP A 116 -9.24 -20.98 0.98
C ASP A 116 -8.85 -19.85 0.04
N VAL A 117 -7.66 -19.28 0.23
CA VAL A 117 -7.09 -18.27 -0.66
C VAL A 117 -6.27 -18.97 -1.72
N ARG A 118 -6.71 -18.91 -2.96
CA ARG A 118 -5.95 -19.38 -4.12
C ARG A 118 -4.87 -18.37 -4.48
N ILE A 119 -3.65 -18.83 -4.73
CA ILE A 119 -2.51 -17.96 -5.06
C ILE A 119 -1.90 -18.46 -6.36
N SER A 120 -1.85 -17.58 -7.37
CA SER A 120 -1.13 -17.82 -8.63
C SER A 120 0.32 -17.32 -8.53
N ARG A 121 1.10 -17.51 -9.58
CA ARG A 121 2.44 -16.90 -9.70
C ARG A 121 2.45 -15.36 -9.63
N HIS A 122 1.31 -14.73 -9.88
CA HIS A 122 1.17 -13.27 -9.82
C HIS A 122 0.72 -12.78 -8.45
N GLY A 123 0.07 -13.62 -7.64
CA GLY A 123 -0.39 -13.28 -6.30
C GLY A 123 -1.74 -13.89 -5.95
N PRO A 124 -2.37 -13.44 -4.85
CA PRO A 124 -3.65 -13.97 -4.41
C PRO A 124 -4.77 -13.63 -5.40
N VAL A 125 -5.67 -14.60 -5.59
CA VAL A 125 -6.91 -14.40 -6.35
C VAL A 125 -7.87 -13.56 -5.52
N ILE A 126 -8.34 -12.45 -6.09
CA ILE A 126 -9.25 -11.51 -5.44
C ILE A 126 -10.67 -11.51 -6.00
N SER A 127 -10.88 -12.05 -7.20
CA SER A 127 -12.19 -12.11 -7.87
C SER A 127 -13.24 -12.90 -7.10
N GLU A 128 -12.84 -13.78 -6.20
CA GLU A 128 -13.74 -14.57 -5.36
C GLU A 128 -14.31 -13.76 -4.19
N VAL A 129 -13.58 -12.74 -3.74
CA VAL A 129 -13.96 -11.88 -2.61
C VAL A 129 -14.77 -10.68 -3.09
N PHE A 130 -14.43 -10.16 -4.25
CA PHE A 130 -15.11 -9.01 -4.87
C PHE A 130 -15.99 -9.49 -6.01
N GLY A 131 -17.22 -9.95 -5.73
CA GLY A 131 -18.19 -10.49 -6.69
C GLY A 131 -18.43 -9.63 -7.95
N VAL A 132 -18.09 -8.35 -7.87
CA VAL A 132 -18.12 -7.34 -8.97
C VAL A 132 -17.39 -7.83 -10.24
N LEU A 133 -16.40 -8.71 -10.11
CA LEU A 133 -15.60 -9.19 -11.24
C LEU A 133 -16.17 -10.46 -11.90
N LYS A 134 -17.21 -11.08 -11.31
CA LYS A 134 -17.82 -12.31 -11.80
C LYS A 134 -19.14 -12.12 -12.53
N ASN A 135 -19.59 -10.90 -12.79
CA ASN A 135 -20.96 -10.62 -13.23
C ASN A 135 -22.02 -11.21 -12.25
N GLU A 136 -21.67 -11.39 -10.98
CA GLU A 136 -22.56 -11.91 -9.93
C GLU A 136 -23.37 -10.79 -9.24
N GLY A 137 -23.27 -9.54 -9.71
CA GLY A 137 -24.14 -8.47 -9.26
C GLY A 137 -25.58 -8.71 -9.67
N ASP A 138 -26.53 -8.21 -8.91
CA ASP A 138 -27.94 -8.25 -9.27
C ASP A 138 -28.15 -7.46 -10.58
N PRO A 139 -28.57 -8.10 -11.68
CA PRO A 139 -28.82 -7.40 -12.94
C PRO A 139 -29.94 -6.35 -12.83
N GLU A 140 -30.76 -6.39 -11.78
CA GLU A 140 -31.81 -5.42 -11.48
C GLU A 140 -31.29 -4.20 -10.68
N ASP A 141 -30.02 -4.24 -10.19
CA ASP A 141 -29.40 -3.07 -9.58
C ASP A 141 -29.02 -2.03 -10.67
N GLU A 142 -29.64 -0.88 -10.64
CA GLU A 142 -29.36 0.24 -11.58
C GLU A 142 -27.87 0.64 -11.63
N LYS A 143 -27.08 0.24 -10.65
CA LYS A 143 -25.63 0.49 -10.58
C LYS A 143 -24.80 -0.67 -11.10
N PHE A 144 -25.43 -1.79 -11.45
CA PHE A 144 -24.71 -2.93 -12.00
C PHE A 144 -24.24 -2.64 -13.41
N ILE A 145 -22.93 -2.53 -13.58
CA ILE A 145 -22.29 -2.43 -14.90
C ILE A 145 -21.47 -3.71 -15.09
N PRO A 146 -21.81 -4.57 -16.07
CA PRO A 146 -21.02 -5.75 -16.38
C PRO A 146 -19.54 -5.40 -16.61
N PHE A 147 -18.64 -6.24 -16.15
CA PHE A 147 -17.19 -5.98 -16.28
C PHE A 147 -16.77 -5.68 -17.73
N LYS A 148 -17.33 -6.40 -18.70
CA LYS A 148 -17.12 -6.19 -20.13
C LYS A 148 -17.44 -4.77 -20.58
N ASP A 149 -18.56 -4.22 -20.11
CA ASP A 149 -19.01 -2.89 -20.50
C ASP A 149 -18.20 -1.78 -19.84
N ASN A 150 -17.63 -2.08 -18.67
CA ASN A 150 -16.78 -1.16 -17.92
C ASN A 150 -15.37 -1.01 -18.50
N VAL A 151 -14.77 -2.11 -18.95
CA VAL A 151 -13.35 -2.14 -19.37
C VAL A 151 -13.16 -2.53 -20.83
N GLY A 152 -14.23 -2.90 -21.54
CA GLY A 152 -14.18 -3.30 -22.95
C GLY A 152 -13.42 -4.61 -23.23
N ILE A 153 -13.17 -5.42 -22.20
CA ILE A 153 -12.44 -6.68 -22.30
C ILE A 153 -13.41 -7.84 -22.08
N GLU A 154 -13.48 -8.76 -23.02
CA GLU A 154 -14.19 -10.01 -22.86
C GLU A 154 -13.32 -11.01 -22.07
N LEU A 155 -13.83 -11.46 -20.94
CA LEU A 155 -13.13 -12.43 -20.11
C LEU A 155 -13.42 -13.86 -20.60
N PRO A 156 -12.48 -14.82 -20.45
CA PRO A 156 -12.72 -16.22 -20.67
C PRO A 156 -13.91 -16.73 -19.83
N ALA A 157 -14.60 -17.78 -20.29
CA ALA A 157 -15.72 -18.37 -19.57
C ALA A 157 -15.37 -18.84 -18.14
N GLN A 158 -14.09 -19.18 -17.92
CA GLN A 158 -13.55 -19.46 -16.59
C GLN A 158 -12.25 -18.67 -16.40
N TYR A 159 -12.26 -17.78 -15.44
CA TYR A 159 -11.10 -16.93 -15.10
C TYR A 159 -11.04 -16.65 -13.61
N ALA A 160 -9.85 -16.29 -13.16
CA ALA A 160 -9.62 -15.71 -11.86
C ALA A 160 -8.78 -14.43 -12.03
N ILE A 161 -8.98 -13.45 -11.18
CA ILE A 161 -8.15 -12.23 -11.17
C ILE A 161 -7.22 -12.29 -9.98
N ALA A 162 -5.93 -12.32 -10.26
CA ALA A 162 -4.86 -12.30 -9.27
C ALA A 162 -4.32 -10.89 -9.11
N LEU A 163 -4.07 -10.50 -7.87
CA LEU A 163 -3.47 -9.22 -7.51
C LEU A 163 -1.96 -9.38 -7.37
N LYS A 164 -1.19 -8.71 -8.22
CA LYS A 164 0.24 -8.55 -8.03
C LYS A 164 0.55 -7.19 -7.43
N TRP A 165 1.13 -7.18 -6.25
CA TRP A 165 1.43 -5.95 -5.53
C TRP A 165 2.79 -6.05 -4.84
N THR A 166 3.63 -5.02 -4.99
CA THR A 166 4.96 -4.98 -4.36
C THR A 166 4.90 -5.10 -2.84
N ALA A 167 3.78 -4.70 -2.21
CA ALA A 167 3.57 -4.84 -0.77
C ALA A 167 3.52 -6.31 -0.27
N PHE A 168 3.27 -7.28 -1.15
CA PHE A 168 3.35 -8.71 -0.79
C PHE A 168 4.78 -9.23 -0.65
N THR A 169 5.77 -8.44 -1.07
CA THR A 169 7.17 -8.78 -0.90
C THR A 169 7.69 -8.15 0.39
N PRO A 170 8.20 -8.93 1.36
CA PRO A 170 8.78 -8.38 2.57
C PRO A 170 9.85 -7.33 2.25
N SER A 171 9.76 -6.17 2.87
CA SER A 171 10.67 -5.07 2.63
C SER A 171 10.96 -4.28 3.91
N SER A 172 11.99 -3.44 3.87
CA SER A 172 12.34 -2.53 4.94
C SER A 172 11.66 -1.15 4.84
N SER A 173 10.64 -1.01 3.98
CA SER A 173 9.98 0.29 3.73
C SER A 173 9.50 0.98 5.01
N PHE A 174 9.02 0.21 5.98
CA PHE A 174 8.55 0.74 7.24
C PHE A 174 9.67 1.39 8.09
N VAL A 175 10.95 1.11 7.81
CA VAL A 175 12.11 1.70 8.50
C VAL A 175 12.44 3.09 7.95
N ALA A 176 12.06 3.40 6.71
CA ALA A 176 12.40 4.65 6.05
C ALA A 176 12.01 5.91 6.86
N PRO A 177 10.81 6.06 7.44
CA PRO A 177 10.45 7.23 8.23
C PRO A 177 11.37 7.47 9.42
N TRP A 178 11.79 6.41 10.13
CA TRP A 178 12.73 6.55 11.25
C TRP A 178 14.10 7.02 10.81
N MET A 179 14.61 6.45 9.71
CA MET A 179 15.92 6.87 9.16
C MET A 179 15.85 8.30 8.67
N VAL A 180 14.75 8.73 8.04
CA VAL A 180 14.55 10.14 7.64
C VAL A 180 14.52 11.05 8.84
N ASN A 181 13.83 10.68 9.92
CA ASN A 181 13.71 11.50 11.13
C ASN A 181 15.06 11.76 11.80
N THR A 182 16.01 10.86 11.65
CA THR A 182 17.35 10.98 12.23
C THR A 182 18.43 11.45 11.25
N ALA A 183 18.10 11.60 9.97
CA ALA A 183 19.03 12.04 8.93
C ALA A 183 19.55 13.47 9.21
N GLN A 184 20.87 13.66 9.07
CA GLN A 184 21.54 14.92 9.37
C GLN A 184 21.95 15.73 8.13
N ASN A 185 21.81 15.13 6.95
CA ASN A 185 22.19 15.72 5.66
C ASN A 185 21.45 15.03 4.52
N PHE A 186 21.65 15.53 3.29
CA PHE A 186 21.00 15.02 2.09
C PHE A 186 21.39 13.57 1.77
N GLU A 187 22.62 13.18 1.97
CA GLU A 187 23.10 11.82 1.69
C GLU A 187 22.41 10.81 2.60
N GLN A 188 22.29 11.08 3.89
CA GLN A 188 21.58 10.23 4.84
C GLN A 188 20.08 10.19 4.54
N PHE A 189 19.48 11.33 4.18
CA PHE A 189 18.09 11.37 3.73
C PHE A 189 17.87 10.49 2.49
N ARG A 190 18.74 10.63 1.48
CA ARG A 190 18.68 9.84 0.26
C ARG A 190 18.86 8.34 0.53
N GLU A 191 19.75 7.96 1.44
CA GLU A 191 19.91 6.56 1.83
C GLU A 191 18.67 6.01 2.55
N ALA A 192 18.09 6.81 3.45
CA ALA A 192 16.84 6.46 4.12
C ALA A 192 15.72 6.19 3.10
N THR A 193 15.56 7.06 2.09
CA THR A 193 14.52 6.89 1.06
C THR A 193 14.73 5.65 0.17
N ARG A 194 15.96 5.16 0.00
CA ARG A 194 16.23 3.91 -0.73
C ARG A 194 15.70 2.66 -0.06
N THR A 195 15.40 2.71 1.23
CA THR A 195 14.79 1.59 1.96
C THR A 195 13.30 1.46 1.69
N ALA A 196 12.64 2.53 1.23
CA ALA A 196 11.24 2.53 0.82
C ALA A 196 11.11 1.84 -0.55
N ARG A 197 10.45 0.68 -0.57
CA ARG A 197 10.22 -0.13 -1.79
C ARG A 197 8.77 -0.22 -2.18
N VAL A 198 7.88 0.22 -1.31
CA VAL A 198 6.44 0.26 -1.54
C VAL A 198 5.92 1.63 -1.10
N PRO A 199 4.87 2.14 -1.75
CA PRO A 199 4.22 3.37 -1.34
C PRO A 199 3.51 3.19 0.00
#